data_29c059b7bd3a0db92dd84daa1b798617
#
_entry.id   29c059b7bd3a0db92dd84daa1b798617
#
_cell.length_a   1.000
_cell.length_b   1.000
_cell.length_c   1.000
_cell.angle_alpha   90.00
_cell.angle_beta   90.00
_cell.angle_gamma   90.00
#
_symmetry.space_group_name_H-M   'P 1'
#
loop_
_entity.id
_entity.type
_entity.pdbx_description
1 polymer ?
#
loop_
_entity_poly.entity_id
_entity_poly.type
_entity_poly.pdbx_seq_one_letter_code
_entity_poly.pdbx_strand_id
1 'polypeptide(L)'
;MKKILFISLLAIQLAAHAETDYTKGVFIVNEDWYGHQNSTVNYLLPDDPDGNYWEYRVIQKENPGIQLGCTNQFGAIWHDRFYFIAKQEKDPGAPVAGGRITVADAKTMKVLHQSALIDPTGAQCDGRGFLGIDSHKGYISSSNGVWVFDLDTYAVKGMIEGTDNPNVGDDKPNTDPTGSLYFGQSGSMVMASGRVFLAHQQAGIIVIDPARDSVLKVIGMNVVEEGAGIGSVIVAKDGSVWASVAKDTKGTGAALPYLLRVNPVTLSTEVIPLESGVYAPSNSWYAWTPDTFCASSVTNTIYWSGGSNSWFTGKYVYKFDVDTRKASKIIDLDADGEKWKIYGCSMRVHPVTDELYVSLYREFSIPVYLTRRYDSNGNRLKDYSMISNYWFPSLPVFPQSASDDKEYAETVKGNHYDPGSVYNLQGIILKTGIEYGEWGGLDSGIYIWKSKNKNKKFIVP
;
A
#
# COMPACT_ATOMS: atom_id res chain seq x y z
N MET A 1 17.69 65.77 40.71
CA MET A 1 16.70 64.72 40.49
C MET A 1 17.11 63.89 39.28
N LYS A 2 17.72 62.72 39.52
CA LYS A 2 18.14 61.80 38.46
C LYS A 2 16.98 60.82 38.20
N LYS A 3 16.41 60.83 37.00
CA LYS A 3 15.41 59.85 36.56
C LYS A 3 16.13 58.56 36.16
N ILE A 4 15.91 57.49 36.89
CA ILE A 4 16.37 56.14 36.55
C ILE A 4 15.31 55.54 35.64
N LEU A 5 15.71 55.25 34.41
CA LEU A 5 14.88 54.56 33.40
C LEU A 5 15.05 53.04 33.59
N PHE A 6 14.01 52.36 34.07
CA PHE A 6 13.98 50.91 34.12
C PHE A 6 13.61 50.39 32.75
N ILE A 7 14.54 49.79 32.03
CA ILE A 7 14.28 49.00 30.82
C ILE A 7 14.05 47.56 31.27
N SER A 8 12.79 47.12 31.30
CA SER A 8 12.44 45.71 31.51
C SER A 8 12.70 44.95 30.22
N LEU A 9 13.78 44.15 30.20
CA LEU A 9 14.06 43.19 29.13
C LEU A 9 13.08 42.05 29.29
N LEU A 10 12.06 42.00 28.39
CA LEU A 10 11.13 40.86 28.28
C LEU A 10 11.89 39.76 27.51
N ALA A 11 12.52 38.83 28.22
CA ALA A 11 13.09 37.63 27.62
C ALA A 11 11.94 36.70 27.19
N ILE A 12 11.61 36.74 25.92
CA ILE A 12 10.76 35.71 25.28
C ILE A 12 11.60 34.44 25.25
N GLN A 13 11.39 33.53 26.19
CA GLN A 13 11.87 32.16 26.08
C GLN A 13 11.06 31.49 24.96
N LEU A 14 11.62 31.45 23.79
CA LEU A 14 11.21 30.47 22.78
C LEU A 14 11.60 29.10 23.36
N ALA A 15 10.66 28.41 23.96
CA ALA A 15 10.78 26.99 24.19
C ALA A 15 10.89 26.33 22.80
N ALA A 16 12.08 25.94 22.41
CA ALA A 16 12.26 25.05 21.27
C ALA A 16 11.56 23.75 21.65
N HIS A 17 10.34 23.57 21.19
CA HIS A 17 9.70 22.25 21.22
C HIS A 17 10.58 21.34 20.37
N ALA A 18 11.13 20.30 20.98
CA ALA A 18 11.81 19.25 20.23
C ALA A 18 10.82 18.75 19.18
N GLU A 19 11.23 18.78 17.92
CA GLU A 19 10.43 18.31 16.81
C GLU A 19 10.12 16.81 17.02
N THR A 20 8.84 16.43 16.95
CA THR A 20 8.45 15.03 17.17
C THR A 20 9.03 14.17 16.05
N ASP A 21 9.71 13.08 16.41
CA ASP A 21 10.22 12.11 15.47
C ASP A 21 9.17 11.00 15.25
N TYR A 22 8.43 11.09 14.17
CA TYR A 22 7.36 10.16 13.84
C TYR A 22 7.84 8.81 13.24
N THR A 23 9.15 8.55 13.20
CA THR A 23 9.67 7.29 12.66
C THR A 23 9.67 6.13 13.66
N LYS A 24 9.27 6.35 14.91
CA LYS A 24 9.39 5.37 16.01
C LYS A 24 8.12 4.56 16.29
N GLY A 25 7.00 4.97 15.75
CA GLY A 25 5.70 4.36 16.01
C GLY A 25 5.02 3.84 14.76
N VAL A 26 3.70 3.84 14.78
CA VAL A 26 2.85 3.34 13.71
C VAL A 26 1.85 4.42 13.33
N PHE A 27 1.73 4.72 12.05
CA PHE A 27 0.67 5.58 11.56
C PHE A 27 -0.60 4.79 11.35
N ILE A 28 -1.73 5.37 11.74
CA ILE A 28 -3.06 4.85 11.41
C ILE A 28 -3.72 5.89 10.50
N VAL A 29 -3.75 5.59 9.21
CA VAL A 29 -4.51 6.38 8.25
C VAL A 29 -5.98 6.14 8.51
N ASN A 30 -6.77 7.21 8.62
CA ASN A 30 -8.20 7.13 8.83
C ASN A 30 -8.92 7.59 7.57
N GLU A 31 -9.85 6.75 7.10
CA GLU A 31 -10.74 7.12 6.00
C GLU A 31 -11.61 8.33 6.41
N ASP A 32 -11.93 8.38 7.67
CA ASP A 32 -12.95 9.22 8.27
C ASP A 32 -14.36 8.97 7.68
N TRP A 33 -15.40 9.35 8.38
CA TRP A 33 -16.74 9.04 7.93
C TRP A 33 -17.20 10.06 6.91
N TYR A 34 -17.48 9.60 5.69
CA TYR A 34 -17.99 10.44 4.60
C TYR A 34 -19.21 11.28 5.02
N GLY A 35 -19.18 12.55 4.69
CA GLY A 35 -20.19 13.53 5.09
C GLY A 35 -19.90 14.25 6.41
N HIS A 36 -18.78 13.97 7.07
CA HIS A 36 -18.41 14.59 8.34
C HIS A 36 -17.10 15.38 8.29
N GLN A 37 -16.03 14.83 7.76
CA GLN A 37 -14.74 15.49 7.72
C GLN A 37 -13.80 14.85 6.69
N ASN A 38 -12.77 15.60 6.27
CA ASN A 38 -11.68 15.02 5.49
C ASN A 38 -10.93 13.96 6.30
N SER A 39 -10.26 13.09 5.58
CA SER A 39 -9.40 12.05 6.15
C SER A 39 -8.29 12.62 7.03
N THR A 40 -7.85 11.80 7.95
CA THR A 40 -6.82 12.14 8.93
C THR A 40 -5.78 11.03 9.01
N VAL A 41 -4.69 11.29 9.71
CA VAL A 41 -3.75 10.27 10.14
C VAL A 41 -3.42 10.47 11.60
N ASN A 42 -3.55 9.41 12.38
CA ASN A 42 -3.13 9.37 13.78
C ASN A 42 -1.82 8.62 13.90
N TYR A 43 -1.05 8.96 14.91
CA TYR A 43 0.21 8.30 15.22
C TYR A 43 0.10 7.56 16.54
N LEU A 44 0.45 6.29 16.51
CA LEU A 44 0.47 5.39 17.66
C LEU A 44 1.93 5.13 18.05
N LEU A 45 2.29 5.44 19.28
CA LEU A 45 3.56 5.06 19.91
C LEU A 45 3.29 3.88 20.87
N PRO A 46 3.40 2.62 20.41
CA PRO A 46 2.86 1.48 21.14
C PRO A 46 3.57 1.17 22.44
N ASP A 47 4.83 1.55 22.57
CA ASP A 47 5.68 1.27 23.71
C ASP A 47 6.03 2.52 24.53
N ASP A 48 5.18 3.57 24.45
CA ASP A 48 5.36 4.76 25.26
C ASP A 48 5.30 4.40 26.75
N PRO A 49 6.34 4.73 27.55
CA PRO A 49 6.42 4.33 28.96
C PRO A 49 5.42 5.06 29.87
N ASP A 50 4.97 6.23 29.45
CA ASP A 50 4.03 7.08 30.21
C ASP A 50 2.57 6.82 29.84
N GLY A 51 2.33 5.94 28.84
CA GLY A 51 0.98 5.59 28.37
C GLY A 51 0.36 6.62 27.43
N ASN A 52 1.13 7.58 26.93
CA ASN A 52 0.70 8.59 25.96
C ASN A 52 0.78 8.03 24.54
N TYR A 53 0.00 6.99 24.24
CA TYR A 53 0.13 6.24 23.01
C TYR A 53 -0.26 6.99 21.76
N TRP A 54 -1.14 7.99 21.83
CA TRP A 54 -1.75 8.59 20.68
C TRP A 54 -1.38 10.06 20.46
N GLU A 55 -0.99 10.37 19.23
CA GLU A 55 -1.09 11.72 18.68
C GLU A 55 -2.11 11.72 17.55
N TYR A 56 -3.13 12.56 17.67
CA TYR A 56 -4.25 12.62 16.72
C TYR A 56 -4.04 13.70 15.68
N ARG A 57 -4.46 13.41 14.42
CA ARG A 57 -4.47 14.37 13.32
C ARG A 57 -3.10 15.01 13.07
N VAL A 58 -2.07 14.18 12.96
CA VAL A 58 -0.69 14.67 12.92
C VAL A 58 -0.41 15.57 11.70
N ILE A 59 -1.09 15.39 10.57
CA ILE A 59 -0.96 16.32 9.44
C ILE A 59 -1.47 17.70 9.82
N GLN A 60 -2.67 17.81 10.40
CA GLN A 60 -3.25 19.10 10.80
C GLN A 60 -2.50 19.73 11.96
N LYS A 61 -1.96 18.91 12.88
CA LYS A 61 -1.13 19.37 14.01
C LYS A 61 0.15 20.01 13.51
N GLU A 62 0.86 19.36 12.60
CA GLU A 62 2.15 19.83 12.11
C GLU A 62 2.02 20.90 11.00
N ASN A 63 0.86 21.01 10.36
CA ASN A 63 0.59 21.94 9.27
C ASN A 63 -0.75 22.66 9.48
N PRO A 64 -0.81 23.69 10.33
CA PRO A 64 -2.03 24.41 10.60
C PRO A 64 -2.71 24.92 9.31
N GLY A 65 -4.00 24.58 9.14
CA GLY A 65 -4.78 24.96 7.96
C GLY A 65 -4.72 23.97 6.79
N ILE A 66 -3.84 22.97 6.83
CA ILE A 66 -3.76 21.91 5.81
C ILE A 66 -4.55 20.68 6.28
N GLN A 67 -5.24 20.03 5.34
CA GLN A 67 -5.97 18.78 5.57
C GLN A 67 -5.65 17.77 4.47
N LEU A 68 -5.85 16.48 4.74
CA LEU A 68 -5.85 15.44 3.72
C LEU A 68 -7.12 15.53 2.87
N GLY A 69 -7.19 14.76 1.79
CA GLY A 69 -8.39 14.59 0.99
C GLY A 69 -9.48 13.80 1.71
N CYS A 70 -10.50 13.40 0.96
CA CYS A 70 -11.66 12.66 1.46
C CYS A 70 -11.52 11.17 1.19
N THR A 71 -12.00 10.34 2.11
CA THR A 71 -12.01 8.88 2.00
C THR A 71 -10.66 8.30 1.59
N ASN A 72 -9.62 8.71 2.34
CA ASN A 72 -8.27 8.23 2.11
C ASN A 72 -8.10 6.82 2.72
N GLN A 73 -7.95 5.83 1.86
CA GLN A 73 -7.76 4.43 2.23
C GLN A 73 -6.36 3.93 1.88
N PHE A 74 -5.47 4.83 1.50
CA PHE A 74 -4.11 4.49 1.12
C PHE A 74 -3.08 5.46 1.69
N GLY A 75 -2.00 4.90 2.19
CA GLY A 75 -0.80 5.60 2.59
C GLY A 75 0.41 4.69 2.46
N ALA A 76 1.51 5.22 1.95
CA ALA A 76 2.77 4.49 1.85
C ALA A 76 3.95 5.40 2.14
N ILE A 77 4.96 4.87 2.79
CA ILE A 77 6.24 5.54 2.97
C ILE A 77 7.20 4.98 1.93
N TRP A 78 7.79 5.85 1.12
CA TRP A 78 8.82 5.54 0.16
C TRP A 78 10.01 6.46 0.37
N HIS A 79 11.15 5.88 0.65
CA HIS A 79 12.31 6.59 1.19
C HIS A 79 11.95 7.33 2.50
N ASP A 80 12.07 8.64 2.53
CA ASP A 80 11.77 9.52 3.67
C ASP A 80 10.49 10.35 3.45
N ARG A 81 9.62 9.93 2.52
CA ARG A 81 8.37 10.60 2.19
C ARG A 81 7.17 9.72 2.45
N PHE A 82 6.11 10.33 2.98
CA PHE A 82 4.83 9.68 3.17
C PHE A 82 3.85 10.18 2.10
N TYR A 83 3.34 9.26 1.29
CA TYR A 83 2.39 9.51 0.20
C TYR A 83 1.00 9.11 0.63
N PHE A 84 0.08 10.05 0.65
CA PHE A 84 -1.35 9.84 0.89
C PHE A 84 -2.11 9.99 -0.41
N ILE A 85 -2.91 8.99 -0.76
CA ILE A 85 -3.72 9.00 -1.99
C ILE A 85 -5.18 8.87 -1.59
N ALA A 86 -5.94 9.96 -1.78
CA ALA A 86 -7.35 10.03 -1.45
C ALA A 86 -8.24 9.88 -2.69
N LYS A 87 -9.47 9.41 -2.49
CA LYS A 87 -10.46 9.31 -3.57
C LYS A 87 -10.84 10.68 -4.07
N GLN A 88 -11.11 11.62 -3.19
CA GLN A 88 -11.57 12.96 -3.52
C GLN A 88 -10.74 14.01 -2.78
N GLU A 89 -10.74 15.24 -3.27
CA GLU A 89 -9.99 16.33 -2.65
C GLU A 89 -10.68 16.90 -1.40
N LYS A 90 -12.00 16.70 -1.27
CA LYS A 90 -12.79 17.28 -0.18
C LYS A 90 -13.98 16.42 0.20
N ASP A 91 -14.22 16.26 1.50
CA ASP A 91 -15.44 15.71 2.05
C ASP A 91 -16.56 16.78 2.05
N PRO A 92 -17.83 16.42 1.77
CA PRO A 92 -18.96 17.38 1.84
C PRO A 92 -19.10 18.08 3.19
N GLY A 93 -18.75 17.42 4.30
CA GLY A 93 -18.77 17.98 5.65
C GLY A 93 -17.54 18.78 6.04
N ALA A 94 -16.48 18.79 5.23
CA ALA A 94 -15.23 19.49 5.55
C ALA A 94 -15.32 20.99 5.19
N PRO A 95 -14.70 21.89 5.99
CA PRO A 95 -14.68 23.31 5.70
C PRO A 95 -13.75 23.69 4.56
N VAL A 96 -12.65 22.94 4.37
CA VAL A 96 -11.61 23.21 3.37
C VAL A 96 -11.30 21.98 2.55
N ALA A 97 -10.83 22.17 1.32
CA ALA A 97 -10.31 21.08 0.51
C ALA A 97 -8.93 20.63 1.02
N GLY A 98 -8.67 19.35 0.90
CA GLY A 98 -7.34 18.76 1.00
C GLY A 98 -6.80 18.45 -0.39
N GLY A 99 -6.07 17.35 -0.54
CA GLY A 99 -5.55 16.91 -1.83
C GLY A 99 -5.87 15.45 -2.11
N ARG A 100 -6.06 15.10 -3.37
CA ARG A 100 -6.05 13.69 -3.79
C ARG A 100 -4.65 13.07 -3.66
N ILE A 101 -3.61 13.88 -3.83
CA ILE A 101 -2.22 13.52 -3.57
C ILE A 101 -1.71 14.46 -2.48
N THR A 102 -1.19 13.91 -1.40
CA THR A 102 -0.46 14.67 -0.37
C THR A 102 0.86 13.96 -0.11
N VAL A 103 1.95 14.69 -0.16
CA VAL A 103 3.30 14.20 0.16
C VAL A 103 3.79 14.93 1.38
N ALA A 104 4.18 14.20 2.41
CA ALA A 104 4.75 14.73 3.63
C ALA A 104 6.14 14.14 3.90
N ASP A 105 6.96 14.84 4.64
CA ASP A 105 8.17 14.27 5.23
C ASP A 105 7.77 13.25 6.30
N ALA A 106 8.25 12.02 6.20
CA ALA A 106 7.79 10.91 7.06
C ALA A 106 8.26 11.04 8.51
N LYS A 107 9.32 11.82 8.75
CA LYS A 107 9.85 12.03 10.08
C LYS A 107 9.15 13.16 10.83
N THR A 108 8.82 14.24 10.14
CA THR A 108 8.28 15.47 10.74
C THR A 108 6.81 15.69 10.46
N MET A 109 6.24 14.93 9.53
CA MET A 109 4.88 15.07 9.01
C MET A 109 4.59 16.47 8.40
N LYS A 110 5.63 17.23 8.05
CA LYS A 110 5.49 18.47 7.30
C LYS A 110 5.09 18.17 5.86
N VAL A 111 4.02 18.80 5.40
CA VAL A 111 3.54 18.65 4.02
C VAL A 111 4.48 19.36 3.07
N LEU A 112 4.96 18.64 2.08
CA LEU A 112 5.89 19.11 1.05
C LEU A 112 5.16 19.44 -0.25
N HIS A 113 4.09 18.68 -0.54
CA HIS A 113 3.29 18.87 -1.75
C HIS A 113 1.85 18.44 -1.52
N GLN A 114 0.92 19.11 -2.18
CA GLN A 114 -0.48 18.72 -2.21
C GLN A 114 -1.09 19.08 -3.57
N SER A 115 -1.81 18.12 -4.18
CA SER A 115 -2.55 18.33 -5.42
C SER A 115 -4.00 17.87 -5.30
N ALA A 116 -4.91 18.69 -5.77
CA ALA A 116 -6.34 18.34 -5.86
C ALA A 116 -6.61 17.34 -7.01
N LEU A 117 -5.73 17.27 -8.01
CA LEU A 117 -5.90 16.48 -9.21
C LEU A 117 -4.89 15.32 -9.28
N ILE A 118 -5.34 14.18 -9.80
CA ILE A 118 -4.49 13.10 -10.32
C ILE A 118 -4.43 13.23 -11.84
N ASP A 119 -5.59 13.35 -12.51
CA ASP A 119 -5.64 13.62 -13.94
C ASP A 119 -5.37 15.12 -14.21
N PRO A 120 -4.27 15.49 -14.90
CA PRO A 120 -3.94 16.88 -15.16
C PRO A 120 -4.96 17.61 -16.05
N THR A 121 -5.81 16.89 -16.77
CA THR A 121 -6.88 17.49 -17.60
C THR A 121 -8.06 17.99 -16.74
N GLY A 122 -8.10 17.64 -15.45
CA GLY A 122 -9.19 17.97 -14.55
C GLY A 122 -10.38 17.01 -14.65
N ALA A 123 -10.27 15.94 -15.43
CA ALA A 123 -11.28 14.87 -15.42
C ALA A 123 -11.34 14.21 -14.03
N GLN A 124 -12.52 13.72 -13.65
CA GLN A 124 -12.67 13.02 -12.38
C GLN A 124 -11.81 11.77 -12.36
N CYS A 125 -10.94 11.69 -11.37
CA CYS A 125 -9.98 10.62 -11.21
C CYS A 125 -9.76 10.38 -9.72
N ASP A 126 -10.42 9.35 -9.21
CA ASP A 126 -10.33 8.97 -7.80
C ASP A 126 -9.07 8.17 -7.54
N GLY A 127 -8.28 8.56 -6.53
CA GLY A 127 -7.07 7.85 -6.16
C GLY A 127 -7.34 6.49 -5.51
N ARG A 128 -6.41 5.54 -5.75
CA ARG A 128 -6.48 4.19 -5.18
C ARG A 128 -5.22 3.78 -4.45
N GLY A 129 -4.04 4.09 -4.99
CA GLY A 129 -2.78 3.71 -4.38
C GLY A 129 -1.57 4.39 -5.00
N PHE A 130 -0.43 4.22 -4.36
CA PHE A 130 0.89 4.67 -4.82
C PHE A 130 1.88 3.51 -4.73
N LEU A 131 2.80 3.46 -5.69
CA LEU A 131 3.95 2.56 -5.67
C LEU A 131 5.21 3.33 -6.08
N GLY A 132 6.21 3.36 -5.21
CA GLY A 132 7.53 3.87 -5.55
C GLY A 132 8.22 2.90 -6.53
N ILE A 133 8.77 3.44 -7.61
CA ILE A 133 9.49 2.67 -8.63
C ILE A 133 10.99 2.78 -8.43
N ASP A 134 11.47 4.01 -8.31
CA ASP A 134 12.86 4.34 -8.03
C ASP A 134 12.94 5.66 -7.25
N SER A 135 14.13 6.28 -7.15
CA SER A 135 14.30 7.54 -6.44
C SER A 135 13.64 8.76 -7.10
N HIS A 136 13.24 8.64 -8.37
CA HIS A 136 12.73 9.75 -9.19
C HIS A 136 11.30 9.51 -9.68
N LYS A 137 10.83 8.27 -9.65
CA LYS A 137 9.57 7.87 -10.22
C LYS A 137 8.73 7.02 -9.29
N GLY A 138 7.43 7.30 -9.24
CA GLY A 138 6.40 6.47 -8.66
C GLY A 138 5.21 6.32 -9.60
N TYR A 139 4.30 5.43 -9.26
CA TYR A 139 3.02 5.25 -9.94
C TYR A 139 1.87 5.51 -8.99
N ILE A 140 0.83 6.15 -9.51
CA ILE A 140 -0.45 6.34 -8.80
C ILE A 140 -1.51 5.56 -9.55
N SER A 141 -2.15 4.60 -8.90
CA SER A 141 -3.34 3.93 -9.41
C SER A 141 -4.60 4.71 -9.06
N SER A 142 -5.58 4.66 -9.94
CA SER A 142 -6.80 5.44 -9.83
C SER A 142 -8.00 4.75 -10.47
N SER A 143 -9.17 5.38 -10.36
CA SER A 143 -10.37 4.95 -11.07
C SER A 143 -10.24 4.98 -12.60
N ASN A 144 -9.29 5.76 -13.14
CA ASN A 144 -9.13 5.94 -14.59
C ASN A 144 -7.98 5.13 -15.18
N GLY A 145 -6.99 4.74 -14.39
CA GLY A 145 -5.81 4.04 -14.84
C GLY A 145 -4.62 4.26 -13.91
N VAL A 146 -3.41 3.97 -14.39
CA VAL A 146 -2.16 4.18 -13.67
C VAL A 146 -1.41 5.38 -14.25
N TRP A 147 -1.01 6.28 -13.36
CA TRP A 147 -0.35 7.54 -13.71
C TRP A 147 1.11 7.53 -13.26
N VAL A 148 1.99 7.96 -14.13
CA VAL A 148 3.41 8.18 -13.81
C VAL A 148 3.53 9.45 -12.97
N PHE A 149 4.18 9.33 -11.83
CA PHE A 149 4.38 10.42 -10.87
C PHE A 149 5.87 10.69 -10.68
N ASP A 150 6.27 11.92 -10.96
CA ASP A 150 7.64 12.39 -10.80
C ASP A 150 7.91 12.75 -9.34
N LEU A 151 8.85 12.09 -8.70
CA LEU A 151 9.15 12.28 -7.29
C LEU A 151 10.05 13.48 -6.99
N ASP A 152 10.72 14.04 -7.99
CA ASP A 152 11.56 15.23 -7.83
C ASP A 152 10.71 16.51 -7.86
N THR A 153 9.68 16.53 -8.70
CA THR A 153 8.79 17.69 -8.89
C THR A 153 7.40 17.53 -8.34
N TYR A 154 7.04 16.31 -7.88
CA TYR A 154 5.69 15.91 -7.46
C TYR A 154 4.62 16.17 -8.53
N ALA A 155 4.98 16.03 -9.80
CA ALA A 155 4.08 16.22 -10.93
C ALA A 155 3.58 14.90 -11.51
N VAL A 156 2.29 14.82 -11.83
CA VAL A 156 1.75 13.74 -12.66
C VAL A 156 2.15 13.99 -14.11
N LYS A 157 2.78 13.02 -14.76
CA LYS A 157 3.32 13.16 -16.12
C LYS A 157 2.36 12.67 -17.21
N GLY A 158 1.76 11.50 -17.00
CA GLY A 158 0.85 10.89 -17.95
C GLY A 158 0.37 9.54 -17.48
N MET A 159 -0.65 9.02 -18.14
CA MET A 159 -1.20 7.71 -17.87
C MET A 159 -0.43 6.65 -18.68
N ILE A 160 -0.22 5.48 -18.08
CA ILE A 160 0.38 4.33 -18.77
C ILE A 160 -0.68 3.72 -19.68
N GLU A 161 -0.40 3.71 -20.99
CA GLU A 161 -1.30 3.13 -22.00
C GLU A 161 -1.61 1.66 -21.72
N GLY A 162 -2.89 1.28 -21.86
CA GLY A 162 -3.39 -0.07 -21.59
C GLY A 162 -3.69 -0.35 -20.09
N THR A 163 -3.61 0.65 -19.21
CA THR A 163 -4.09 0.59 -17.83
C THR A 163 -5.37 1.38 -17.63
N ASP A 164 -5.86 2.01 -18.69
CA ASP A 164 -7.01 2.89 -18.69
C ASP A 164 -8.31 2.15 -18.31
N ASN A 165 -9.21 2.88 -17.69
CA ASN A 165 -10.57 2.43 -17.49
C ASN A 165 -11.34 2.54 -18.82
N PRO A 166 -11.74 1.41 -19.44
CA PRO A 166 -12.38 1.43 -20.75
C PRO A 166 -13.78 2.08 -20.73
N ASN A 167 -14.31 2.37 -19.57
CA ASN A 167 -15.66 2.95 -19.42
C ASN A 167 -15.63 4.45 -19.08
N VAL A 168 -14.47 5.07 -19.03
CA VAL A 168 -14.37 6.54 -18.86
C VAL A 168 -14.98 7.24 -20.08
N GLY A 169 -15.87 8.19 -19.82
CA GLY A 169 -16.57 8.93 -20.88
C GLY A 169 -18.02 8.50 -21.12
N ASP A 170 -18.49 7.42 -20.48
CA ASP A 170 -19.93 7.16 -20.42
C ASP A 170 -20.64 8.29 -19.66
N ASP A 171 -21.76 8.79 -20.20
CA ASP A 171 -22.51 9.93 -19.66
C ASP A 171 -23.21 9.69 -18.30
N LYS A 172 -22.78 8.67 -17.55
CA LYS A 172 -23.36 8.37 -16.24
C LYS A 172 -22.75 9.27 -15.17
N PRO A 173 -23.59 9.83 -14.28
CA PRO A 173 -23.10 10.63 -13.17
C PRO A 173 -22.10 9.84 -12.30
N ASN A 174 -21.04 10.49 -11.87
CA ASN A 174 -20.03 9.89 -10.99
C ASN A 174 -20.58 9.48 -9.61
N THR A 175 -21.78 9.89 -9.26
CA THR A 175 -22.50 9.48 -8.04
C THR A 175 -23.30 8.19 -8.22
N ASP A 176 -23.41 7.68 -9.46
CA ASP A 176 -24.03 6.39 -9.71
C ASP A 176 -23.00 5.26 -9.43
N PRO A 177 -23.26 4.39 -8.48
CA PRO A 177 -22.38 3.28 -8.16
C PRO A 177 -22.20 2.25 -9.32
N THR A 178 -23.06 2.29 -10.31
CA THR A 178 -22.92 1.55 -11.58
C THR A 178 -22.32 2.41 -12.69
N GLY A 179 -21.90 3.63 -12.36
CA GLY A 179 -21.29 4.56 -13.30
C GLY A 179 -19.93 4.11 -13.79
N SER A 180 -19.50 4.68 -14.90
CA SER A 180 -18.26 4.36 -15.60
C SER A 180 -17.02 4.39 -14.71
N LEU A 181 -17.01 5.30 -13.73
CA LEU A 181 -15.91 5.47 -12.79
C LEU A 181 -15.62 4.23 -11.92
N TYR A 182 -16.62 3.37 -11.70
CA TYR A 182 -16.52 2.18 -10.86
C TYR A 182 -16.39 0.87 -11.64
N PHE A 183 -16.24 0.96 -12.95
CA PHE A 183 -16.05 -0.18 -13.84
C PHE A 183 -14.73 -0.06 -14.61
N GLY A 184 -13.76 -0.92 -14.32
CA GLY A 184 -12.45 -0.88 -14.97
C GLY A 184 -11.39 -0.10 -14.21
N GLN A 185 -11.52 -0.02 -12.91
CA GLN A 185 -10.56 0.68 -12.03
C GLN A 185 -9.23 -0.05 -11.91
N SER A 186 -8.16 0.72 -11.71
CA SER A 186 -6.84 0.25 -11.33
C SER A 186 -6.69 0.33 -9.81
N GLY A 187 -6.33 -0.80 -9.16
CA GLY A 187 -6.29 -0.94 -7.70
C GLY A 187 -4.88 -1.05 -7.13
N SER A 188 -4.65 -2.09 -6.31
CA SER A 188 -3.35 -2.34 -5.69
C SER A 188 -2.26 -2.63 -6.72
N MET A 189 -1.06 -2.18 -6.42
CA MET A 189 0.15 -2.41 -7.23
C MET A 189 1.26 -2.96 -6.35
N VAL A 190 2.06 -3.86 -6.90
CA VAL A 190 3.29 -4.35 -6.26
C VAL A 190 4.39 -4.49 -7.28
N MET A 191 5.64 -4.39 -6.83
CA MET A 191 6.81 -4.65 -7.66
C MET A 191 7.44 -5.99 -7.29
N ALA A 192 7.71 -6.83 -8.28
CA ALA A 192 8.44 -8.08 -8.13
C ALA A 192 9.29 -8.35 -9.36
N SER A 193 10.55 -8.75 -9.15
CA SER A 193 11.50 -9.08 -10.24
C SER A 193 11.59 -7.99 -11.31
N GLY A 194 11.62 -6.71 -10.91
CA GLY A 194 11.75 -5.56 -11.81
C GLY A 194 10.50 -5.26 -12.65
N ARG A 195 9.34 -5.81 -12.31
CA ARG A 195 8.06 -5.60 -12.98
C ARG A 195 7.00 -5.15 -11.98
N VAL A 196 6.07 -4.33 -12.43
CA VAL A 196 4.90 -3.95 -11.62
C VAL A 196 3.73 -4.85 -11.98
N PHE A 197 3.05 -5.35 -10.96
CA PHE A 197 1.83 -6.15 -11.06
C PHE A 197 0.69 -5.31 -10.50
N LEU A 198 -0.27 -4.99 -11.34
CA LEU A 198 -1.42 -4.15 -11.05
C LEU A 198 -2.69 -5.01 -11.02
N ALA A 199 -3.48 -4.90 -9.97
CA ALA A 199 -4.85 -5.39 -9.96
C ALA A 199 -5.74 -4.42 -10.74
N HIS A 200 -6.27 -4.87 -11.89
CA HIS A 200 -7.21 -4.10 -12.71
C HIS A 200 -8.56 -4.81 -12.77
N GLN A 201 -9.60 -4.12 -12.36
CA GLN A 201 -10.95 -4.67 -12.09
C GLN A 201 -11.47 -5.60 -13.21
N GLN A 202 -11.36 -5.19 -14.46
CA GLN A 202 -11.86 -5.99 -15.60
C GLN A 202 -10.79 -6.84 -16.28
N ALA A 203 -9.55 -6.37 -16.31
CA ALA A 203 -8.49 -7.06 -17.04
C ALA A 203 -7.84 -8.21 -16.24
N GLY A 204 -7.90 -8.15 -14.90
CA GLY A 204 -7.18 -9.06 -14.02
C GLY A 204 -5.84 -8.47 -13.59
N ILE A 205 -4.71 -9.16 -13.79
CA ILE A 205 -3.40 -8.65 -13.44
C ILE A 205 -2.73 -8.05 -14.69
N ILE A 206 -2.49 -6.75 -14.67
CA ILE A 206 -1.68 -6.08 -15.69
C ILE A 206 -0.23 -6.06 -15.23
N VAL A 207 0.67 -6.58 -16.05
CA VAL A 207 2.11 -6.57 -15.80
C VAL A 207 2.74 -5.44 -16.60
N ILE A 208 3.45 -4.52 -15.91
CA ILE A 208 4.04 -3.31 -16.49
C ILE A 208 5.56 -3.39 -16.42
N ASP A 209 6.23 -2.96 -17.49
CA ASP A 209 7.67 -2.66 -17.52
C ASP A 209 7.90 -1.24 -17.01
N PRO A 210 8.44 -1.05 -15.80
CA PRO A 210 8.62 0.28 -15.25
C PRO A 210 9.76 1.06 -15.91
N ALA A 211 10.64 0.41 -16.67
CA ALA A 211 11.69 1.09 -17.41
C ALA A 211 11.15 1.81 -18.66
N ARG A 212 10.03 1.34 -19.21
CA ARG A 212 9.38 1.88 -20.41
C ARG A 212 8.01 2.48 -20.16
N ASP A 213 7.49 2.34 -18.94
CA ASP A 213 6.11 2.71 -18.56
C ASP A 213 5.09 2.11 -19.54
N SER A 214 5.21 0.80 -19.81
CA SER A 214 4.39 0.11 -20.80
C SER A 214 3.92 -1.25 -20.33
N VAL A 215 2.73 -1.66 -20.76
CA VAL A 215 2.16 -2.97 -20.46
C VAL A 215 2.92 -4.08 -21.19
N LEU A 216 3.40 -5.07 -20.45
CA LEU A 216 4.06 -6.27 -20.98
C LEU A 216 3.08 -7.40 -21.24
N LYS A 217 2.13 -7.60 -20.34
CA LYS A 217 1.20 -8.73 -20.37
C LYS A 217 -0.03 -8.46 -19.52
N VAL A 218 -1.14 -9.04 -19.90
CA VAL A 218 -2.35 -9.14 -19.09
C VAL A 218 -2.59 -10.61 -18.74
N ILE A 219 -2.82 -10.89 -17.46
CA ILE A 219 -3.19 -12.20 -16.95
C ILE A 219 -4.66 -12.11 -16.52
N GLY A 220 -5.55 -12.60 -17.39
CA GLY A 220 -6.99 -12.60 -17.11
C GLY A 220 -7.36 -13.57 -15.99
N MET A 221 -8.39 -13.26 -15.22
CA MET A 221 -8.81 -14.07 -14.08
C MET A 221 -9.56 -15.35 -14.46
N ASN A 222 -9.94 -15.52 -15.73
CA ASN A 222 -10.46 -16.77 -16.27
C ASN A 222 -9.47 -17.95 -16.20
N VAL A 223 -8.18 -17.69 -15.88
CA VAL A 223 -7.23 -18.76 -15.51
C VAL A 223 -7.62 -19.46 -14.21
N VAL A 224 -8.45 -18.85 -13.36
CA VAL A 224 -9.00 -19.43 -12.14
C VAL A 224 -10.36 -20.08 -12.43
N GLU A 225 -11.32 -19.28 -12.92
CA GLU A 225 -12.67 -19.69 -13.24
C GLU A 225 -13.27 -18.70 -14.24
N GLU A 226 -14.16 -19.15 -15.11
CA GLU A 226 -14.85 -18.29 -16.07
C GLU A 226 -15.68 -17.22 -15.34
N GLY A 227 -15.50 -15.97 -15.71
CA GLY A 227 -16.19 -14.82 -15.12
C GLY A 227 -15.60 -14.34 -13.79
N ALA A 228 -14.56 -14.99 -13.26
CA ALA A 228 -13.86 -14.51 -12.07
C ALA A 228 -13.27 -13.12 -12.28
N GLY A 229 -13.23 -12.34 -11.19
CA GLY A 229 -12.56 -11.05 -11.10
C GLY A 229 -11.33 -11.10 -10.19
N ILE A 230 -10.58 -10.01 -10.15
CA ILE A 230 -9.46 -9.83 -9.23
C ILE A 230 -9.91 -9.04 -8.00
N GLY A 231 -9.30 -9.30 -6.85
CA GLY A 231 -9.37 -8.41 -5.69
C GLY A 231 -8.15 -7.50 -5.62
N SER A 232 -7.08 -7.97 -4.99
CA SER A 232 -5.84 -7.23 -4.82
C SER A 232 -4.63 -8.10 -5.13
N VAL A 233 -3.45 -7.47 -5.21
CA VAL A 233 -2.15 -8.13 -5.40
C VAL A 233 -1.18 -7.77 -4.27
N ILE A 234 -0.36 -8.75 -3.86
CA ILE A 234 0.71 -8.61 -2.89
C ILE A 234 1.94 -9.41 -3.33
N VAL A 235 3.09 -9.15 -2.71
CA VAL A 235 4.32 -9.95 -2.86
C VAL A 235 4.57 -10.69 -1.56
N ALA A 236 4.76 -12.00 -1.63
CA ALA A 236 5.21 -12.81 -0.50
C ALA A 236 6.72 -12.72 -0.33
N LYS A 237 7.24 -13.13 0.83
CA LYS A 237 8.66 -13.07 1.15
C LYS A 237 9.55 -13.84 0.17
N ASP A 238 9.05 -14.92 -0.45
CA ASP A 238 9.77 -15.66 -1.49
C ASP A 238 9.84 -14.93 -2.84
N GLY A 239 9.28 -13.71 -2.93
CA GLY A 239 9.21 -12.90 -4.13
C GLY A 239 8.08 -13.27 -5.09
N SER A 240 7.28 -14.31 -4.81
CA SER A 240 6.12 -14.64 -5.63
C SER A 240 4.99 -13.61 -5.44
N VAL A 241 4.27 -13.33 -6.53
CA VAL A 241 3.10 -12.46 -6.51
C VAL A 241 1.86 -13.28 -6.23
N TRP A 242 0.98 -12.77 -5.38
CA TRP A 242 -0.27 -13.40 -5.01
C TRP A 242 -1.44 -12.45 -5.23
N ALA A 243 -2.55 -12.99 -5.71
CA ALA A 243 -3.77 -12.23 -5.90
C ALA A 243 -4.94 -12.88 -5.16
N SER A 244 -5.80 -12.03 -4.59
CA SER A 244 -7.12 -12.43 -4.12
C SER A 244 -8.08 -12.49 -5.33
N VAL A 245 -9.04 -13.41 -5.29
CA VAL A 245 -9.93 -13.73 -6.42
C VAL A 245 -11.35 -13.32 -6.07
N ALA A 246 -11.85 -12.29 -6.77
CA ALA A 246 -13.24 -11.87 -6.67
C ALA A 246 -14.16 -12.79 -7.46
N LYS A 247 -15.42 -12.90 -7.02
CA LYS A 247 -16.43 -13.73 -7.68
C LYS A 247 -16.69 -13.30 -9.13
N ASP A 248 -16.64 -12.01 -9.38
CA ASP A 248 -16.87 -11.40 -10.68
C ASP A 248 -16.16 -10.04 -10.79
N THR A 249 -16.21 -9.45 -11.97
CA THR A 249 -15.64 -8.13 -12.25
C THR A 249 -16.49 -6.96 -11.72
N LYS A 250 -17.70 -7.20 -11.24
CA LYS A 250 -18.58 -6.15 -10.67
C LYS A 250 -18.12 -5.70 -9.28
N GLY A 251 -17.43 -6.61 -8.57
CA GLY A 251 -16.68 -6.27 -7.37
C GLY A 251 -17.55 -5.86 -6.19
N THR A 252 -18.51 -6.71 -5.85
CA THR A 252 -19.42 -6.50 -4.71
C THR A 252 -18.86 -6.98 -3.37
N GLY A 253 -17.57 -7.32 -3.29
CA GLY A 253 -16.92 -7.84 -2.09
C GLY A 253 -17.09 -9.36 -1.90
N ALA A 254 -17.72 -10.07 -2.81
CA ALA A 254 -17.75 -11.52 -2.81
C ALA A 254 -16.46 -12.09 -3.41
N ALA A 255 -15.87 -13.10 -2.74
CA ALA A 255 -14.67 -13.77 -3.19
C ALA A 255 -14.93 -15.23 -3.53
N LEU A 256 -14.14 -15.77 -4.46
CA LEU A 256 -14.03 -17.20 -4.70
C LEU A 256 -13.03 -17.83 -3.73
N PRO A 257 -13.17 -19.13 -3.39
CA PRO A 257 -12.31 -19.79 -2.39
C PRO A 257 -10.94 -20.17 -3.01
N TYR A 258 -10.28 -19.22 -3.65
CA TYR A 258 -8.99 -19.41 -4.28
C TYR A 258 -8.04 -18.25 -3.99
N LEU A 259 -6.74 -18.54 -4.01
CA LEU A 259 -5.68 -17.57 -4.22
C LEU A 259 -5.02 -17.86 -5.57
N LEU A 260 -4.58 -16.84 -6.27
CA LEU A 260 -3.80 -16.98 -7.50
C LEU A 260 -2.34 -16.60 -7.23
N ARG A 261 -1.42 -17.56 -7.43
CA ARG A 261 0.01 -17.29 -7.38
C ARG A 261 0.55 -17.04 -8.78
N VAL A 262 1.39 -16.03 -8.92
CA VAL A 262 2.08 -15.70 -10.17
C VAL A 262 3.59 -15.73 -9.94
N ASN A 263 4.31 -16.46 -10.78
CA ASN A 263 5.76 -16.37 -10.81
C ASN A 263 6.16 -15.05 -11.50
N PRO A 264 6.87 -14.11 -10.85
CA PRO A 264 7.11 -12.78 -11.41
C PRO A 264 8.08 -12.77 -12.58
N VAL A 265 8.87 -13.83 -12.77
CA VAL A 265 9.85 -13.97 -13.86
C VAL A 265 9.21 -14.61 -15.09
N THR A 266 8.61 -15.79 -14.93
CA THR A 266 8.03 -16.56 -16.03
C THR A 266 6.61 -16.15 -16.39
N LEU A 267 5.93 -15.46 -15.48
CA LEU A 267 4.50 -15.10 -15.55
C LEU A 267 3.57 -16.31 -15.64
N SER A 268 4.04 -17.48 -15.21
CA SER A 268 3.21 -18.66 -15.02
C SER A 268 2.34 -18.49 -13.77
N THR A 269 1.14 -19.08 -13.83
CA THR A 269 0.12 -18.98 -12.78
C THR A 269 -0.12 -20.34 -12.12
N GLU A 270 -0.49 -20.32 -10.84
CA GLU A 270 -0.89 -21.46 -10.05
C GLU A 270 -2.14 -21.10 -9.24
N VAL A 271 -3.23 -21.84 -9.42
CA VAL A 271 -4.48 -21.66 -8.66
C VAL A 271 -4.40 -22.49 -7.40
N ILE A 272 -4.56 -21.83 -6.23
CA ILE A 272 -4.49 -22.45 -4.91
C ILE A 272 -5.90 -22.47 -4.32
N PRO A 273 -6.57 -23.63 -4.24
CA PRO A 273 -7.86 -23.73 -3.55
C PRO A 273 -7.66 -23.54 -2.04
N LEU A 274 -8.58 -22.81 -1.43
CA LEU A 274 -8.67 -22.70 0.01
C LEU A 274 -9.51 -23.84 0.59
N GLU A 275 -9.15 -24.29 1.77
CA GLU A 275 -9.85 -25.38 2.47
C GLU A 275 -11.29 -24.95 2.84
N SER A 276 -12.18 -25.93 2.96
CA SER A 276 -13.56 -25.68 3.39
C SER A 276 -13.60 -24.98 4.76
N GLY A 277 -14.39 -23.91 4.86
CA GLY A 277 -14.49 -23.09 6.07
C GLY A 277 -13.47 -21.96 6.17
N VAL A 278 -12.55 -21.84 5.23
CA VAL A 278 -11.66 -20.67 5.08
C VAL A 278 -12.35 -19.65 4.17
N TYR A 279 -12.61 -18.46 4.69
CA TYR A 279 -13.10 -17.34 3.90
C TYR A 279 -11.95 -16.66 3.18
N ALA A 280 -12.05 -16.52 1.86
CA ALA A 280 -11.04 -15.85 1.05
C ALA A 280 -10.98 -14.33 1.32
N PRO A 281 -9.85 -13.66 1.07
CA PRO A 281 -9.77 -12.21 1.11
C PRO A 281 -10.64 -11.59 0.02
N SER A 282 -11.31 -10.48 0.33
CA SER A 282 -12.17 -9.78 -0.62
C SER A 282 -12.08 -8.27 -0.42
N ASN A 283 -11.90 -7.56 -1.54
CA ASN A 283 -12.08 -6.13 -1.62
C ASN A 283 -13.47 -5.80 -2.18
N SER A 284 -13.79 -4.52 -2.22
CA SER A 284 -14.90 -4.02 -3.05
C SER A 284 -14.39 -3.01 -4.06
N TRP A 285 -14.71 -3.25 -5.31
CA TRP A 285 -14.52 -2.26 -6.37
C TRP A 285 -15.61 -1.19 -6.34
N TYR A 286 -16.80 -1.57 -5.91
CA TYR A 286 -17.87 -0.61 -5.64
C TYR A 286 -17.47 0.30 -4.47
N ALA A 287 -17.48 1.59 -4.70
CA ALA A 287 -17.01 2.61 -3.77
C ALA A 287 -15.58 2.37 -3.25
N TRP A 288 -14.83 1.52 -3.90
CA TRP A 288 -13.46 1.12 -3.59
C TRP A 288 -13.16 0.96 -2.09
N THR A 289 -13.17 -0.25 -1.63
CA THR A 289 -12.71 -0.58 -0.27
C THR A 289 -11.70 -1.71 -0.38
N PRO A 290 -10.40 -1.43 -0.19
CA PRO A 290 -9.35 -2.44 -0.29
C PRO A 290 -9.48 -3.46 0.84
N ASP A 291 -8.96 -4.66 0.61
CA ASP A 291 -8.92 -5.74 1.60
C ASP A 291 -7.72 -5.63 2.55
N THR A 292 -7.70 -6.54 3.53
CA THR A 292 -6.59 -6.70 4.47
C THR A 292 -5.47 -7.60 3.94
N PHE A 293 -5.56 -8.07 2.70
CA PHE A 293 -4.61 -9.01 2.11
C PHE A 293 -3.20 -8.43 2.15
N CYS A 294 -2.31 -9.05 2.93
CA CYS A 294 -0.95 -8.57 3.14
C CYS A 294 0.00 -9.74 3.44
N ALA A 295 1.29 -9.52 3.21
CA ALA A 295 2.33 -10.51 3.44
C ALA A 295 3.30 -10.06 4.53
N SER A 296 3.88 -11.02 5.24
CA SER A 296 5.01 -10.78 6.13
C SER A 296 6.29 -10.61 5.33
N SER A 297 7.14 -9.67 5.74
CA SER A 297 8.53 -9.56 5.30
C SER A 297 9.48 -10.44 6.13
N VAL A 298 9.03 -10.92 7.29
CA VAL A 298 9.83 -11.70 8.24
C VAL A 298 9.71 -13.20 7.98
N THR A 299 8.48 -13.69 7.69
CA THR A 299 8.19 -15.10 7.41
C THR A 299 7.54 -15.25 6.03
N ASN A 300 7.60 -16.45 5.42
CA ASN A 300 6.92 -16.70 4.14
C ASN A 300 5.43 -16.95 4.34
N THR A 301 4.73 -15.92 4.82
CA THR A 301 3.35 -15.99 5.31
C THR A 301 2.51 -14.86 4.74
N ILE A 302 1.26 -15.14 4.45
CA ILE A 302 0.25 -14.18 4.00
C ILE A 302 -0.88 -14.13 5.03
N TYR A 303 -1.46 -12.96 5.23
CA TYR A 303 -2.56 -12.72 6.16
C TYR A 303 -3.72 -12.00 5.48
N TRP A 304 -4.95 -12.30 5.92
CA TRP A 304 -6.15 -11.57 5.52
C TRP A 304 -7.27 -11.72 6.52
N SER A 305 -8.26 -10.83 6.46
CA SER A 305 -9.51 -10.97 7.19
C SER A 305 -10.63 -11.49 6.28
N GLY A 306 -11.56 -12.22 6.87
CA GLY A 306 -12.73 -12.76 6.19
C GLY A 306 -13.89 -13.05 7.15
N GLY A 307 -14.96 -13.68 6.62
CA GLY A 307 -16.06 -14.18 7.46
C GLY A 307 -17.07 -13.13 7.91
N SER A 308 -17.32 -12.10 7.10
CA SER A 308 -18.42 -11.18 7.32
C SER A 308 -19.38 -11.16 6.13
N ASN A 309 -20.66 -10.92 6.39
CA ASN A 309 -21.71 -10.82 5.39
C ASN A 309 -22.14 -9.38 5.11
N SER A 310 -21.51 -8.37 5.72
CA SER A 310 -21.90 -6.97 5.58
C SER A 310 -20.72 -6.07 5.26
N TRP A 311 -20.86 -5.29 4.21
CA TRP A 311 -20.07 -4.09 3.89
C TRP A 311 -18.59 -4.18 4.28
N PHE A 312 -17.80 -4.98 3.49
CA PHE A 312 -16.34 -4.92 3.55
C PHE A 312 -15.74 -5.18 4.93
N THR A 313 -16.42 -5.97 5.75
CA THR A 313 -16.02 -6.24 7.12
C THR A 313 -15.59 -7.68 7.29
N GLY A 314 -14.55 -7.89 8.08
CA GLY A 314 -14.09 -9.20 8.49
C GLY A 314 -14.23 -9.41 9.99
N LYS A 315 -14.34 -10.68 10.41
CA LYS A 315 -14.38 -11.11 11.80
C LYS A 315 -13.29 -12.09 12.16
N TYR A 316 -12.78 -12.80 11.17
CA TYR A 316 -11.72 -13.79 11.33
C TYR A 316 -10.45 -13.30 10.65
N VAL A 317 -9.30 -13.63 11.22
CA VAL A 317 -8.02 -13.44 10.53
C VAL A 317 -7.43 -14.80 10.24
N TYR A 318 -7.00 -14.96 9.00
CA TYR A 318 -6.34 -16.15 8.49
C TYR A 318 -4.86 -15.88 8.28
N LYS A 319 -4.06 -16.91 8.61
CA LYS A 319 -2.64 -17.01 8.30
C LYS A 319 -2.46 -18.13 7.27
N PHE A 320 -1.80 -17.84 6.18
CA PHE A 320 -1.51 -18.78 5.11
C PHE A 320 0.01 -18.96 5.01
N ASP A 321 0.44 -20.19 5.19
CA ASP A 321 1.82 -20.59 5.01
C ASP A 321 2.07 -20.85 3.52
N VAL A 322 2.95 -20.05 2.91
CA VAL A 322 3.22 -20.07 1.46
C VAL A 322 3.92 -21.37 1.05
N ASP A 323 4.74 -21.95 1.93
CA ASP A 323 5.52 -23.16 1.62
C ASP A 323 4.65 -24.42 1.66
N THR A 324 3.77 -24.52 2.66
CA THR A 324 2.88 -25.67 2.86
C THR A 324 1.52 -25.54 2.20
N ARG A 325 1.16 -24.36 1.70
CA ARG A 325 -0.13 -24.01 1.04
C ARG A 325 -1.33 -24.21 1.98
N LYS A 326 -1.16 -24.01 3.26
CA LYS A 326 -2.20 -24.17 4.26
C LYS A 326 -2.61 -22.88 4.91
N ALA A 327 -3.93 -22.67 5.02
CA ALA A 327 -4.53 -21.58 5.78
C ALA A 327 -4.95 -22.06 7.18
N SER A 328 -4.80 -21.21 8.17
CA SER A 328 -5.30 -21.41 9.53
C SER A 328 -5.98 -20.14 10.03
N LYS A 329 -7.12 -20.28 10.70
CA LYS A 329 -7.78 -19.18 11.40
C LYS A 329 -7.01 -18.91 12.70
N ILE A 330 -6.43 -17.73 12.85
CA ILE A 330 -5.62 -17.35 14.01
C ILE A 330 -6.33 -16.33 14.92
N ILE A 331 -7.30 -15.57 14.41
CA ILE A 331 -8.11 -14.65 15.21
C ILE A 331 -9.58 -14.90 14.90
N ASP A 332 -10.39 -14.92 15.97
CA ASP A 332 -11.84 -15.03 15.92
C ASP A 332 -12.46 -13.94 16.81
N LEU A 333 -12.91 -12.84 16.20
CA LEU A 333 -13.49 -11.71 16.93
C LEU A 333 -14.89 -11.99 17.49
N ASP A 334 -15.56 -13.07 17.07
CA ASP A 334 -16.82 -13.48 17.67
C ASP A 334 -16.60 -14.21 19.01
N ALA A 335 -15.42 -14.81 19.19
CA ALA A 335 -15.13 -15.61 20.39
C ALA A 335 -14.95 -14.78 21.67
N ASP A 336 -14.55 -13.50 21.55
CA ASP A 336 -14.37 -12.61 22.71
C ASP A 336 -15.66 -11.91 23.19
N GLY A 337 -16.75 -12.01 22.42
CA GLY A 337 -18.04 -11.40 22.74
C GLY A 337 -18.09 -9.87 22.67
N GLU A 338 -16.99 -9.21 22.31
CA GLU A 338 -16.87 -7.75 22.28
C GLU A 338 -17.52 -7.11 21.02
N LYS A 339 -17.93 -7.92 20.04
CA LYS A 339 -18.58 -7.52 18.78
C LYS A 339 -17.74 -6.62 17.89
N TRP A 340 -16.43 -6.72 17.97
CA TRP A 340 -15.51 -6.01 17.10
C TRP A 340 -15.52 -6.57 15.68
N LYS A 341 -15.24 -5.72 14.70
CA LYS A 341 -15.12 -6.02 13.27
C LYS A 341 -13.90 -5.34 12.69
N ILE A 342 -13.37 -5.90 11.62
CA ILE A 342 -12.30 -5.33 10.80
C ILE A 342 -12.95 -4.73 9.55
N TYR A 343 -12.63 -3.47 9.22
CA TYR A 343 -13.15 -2.78 8.05
C TYR A 343 -12.06 -2.62 6.98
N GLY A 344 -12.40 -2.96 5.74
CA GLY A 344 -11.50 -2.69 4.61
C GLY A 344 -10.07 -3.19 4.87
N CYS A 345 -9.07 -2.33 4.64
CA CYS A 345 -7.65 -2.64 4.79
C CYS A 345 -7.07 -2.34 6.18
N SER A 346 -7.89 -2.30 7.23
CA SER A 346 -7.47 -1.88 8.57
C SER A 346 -6.62 -2.89 9.36
N MET A 347 -5.92 -3.78 8.67
CA MET A 347 -4.94 -4.70 9.24
C MET A 347 -3.67 -4.73 8.39
N ARG A 348 -2.51 -4.68 9.03
CA ARG A 348 -1.20 -4.91 8.39
C ARG A 348 -0.25 -5.61 9.35
N VAL A 349 0.76 -6.26 8.76
CA VAL A 349 1.85 -6.92 9.46
C VAL A 349 3.00 -5.94 9.64
N HIS A 350 3.52 -5.84 10.87
CA HIS A 350 4.70 -5.01 11.13
C HIS A 350 5.95 -5.61 10.47
N PRO A 351 6.71 -4.85 9.65
CA PRO A 351 7.75 -5.42 8.80
C PRO A 351 8.99 -5.94 9.54
N VAL A 352 9.14 -5.61 10.83
CA VAL A 352 10.29 -6.02 11.64
C VAL A 352 9.90 -7.04 12.71
N THR A 353 8.76 -6.86 13.39
CA THR A 353 8.36 -7.71 14.53
C THR A 353 7.42 -8.84 14.15
N ASP A 354 6.90 -8.85 12.92
CA ASP A 354 5.87 -9.80 12.43
C ASP A 354 4.55 -9.76 13.24
N GLU A 355 4.33 -8.69 13.98
CA GLU A 355 3.11 -8.46 14.73
C GLU A 355 2.00 -7.91 13.83
N LEU A 356 0.77 -8.27 14.13
CA LEU A 356 -0.40 -7.76 13.42
C LEU A 356 -0.94 -6.52 14.15
N TYR A 357 -1.09 -5.42 13.44
CA TYR A 357 -1.83 -4.23 13.89
C TYR A 357 -3.18 -4.22 13.21
N VAL A 358 -4.24 -4.29 14.02
CA VAL A 358 -5.62 -4.43 13.55
C VAL A 358 -6.45 -3.32 14.15
N SER A 359 -6.94 -2.41 13.33
CA SER A 359 -7.89 -1.39 13.77
C SER A 359 -9.31 -1.93 13.70
N LEU A 360 -10.06 -1.76 14.77
CA LEU A 360 -11.35 -2.39 15.01
C LEU A 360 -12.45 -1.35 15.22
N TYR A 361 -13.64 -1.65 14.73
CA TYR A 361 -14.86 -0.89 14.94
C TYR A 361 -16.00 -1.82 15.35
N ARG A 362 -17.09 -1.29 15.86
CA ARG A 362 -18.26 -2.09 16.24
C ARG A 362 -19.41 -1.97 15.25
N GLU A 363 -19.84 -0.76 15.01
CA GLU A 363 -20.95 -0.44 14.09
C GLU A 363 -20.71 0.90 13.42
N PHE A 364 -21.25 1.09 12.23
CA PHE A 364 -21.09 2.34 11.47
C PHE A 364 -21.64 3.58 12.21
N SER A 365 -22.69 3.43 13.02
CA SER A 365 -23.29 4.51 13.77
C SER A 365 -22.59 4.84 15.09
N ILE A 366 -21.59 4.05 15.51
CA ILE A 366 -20.91 4.20 16.80
C ILE A 366 -19.47 4.59 16.55
N PRO A 367 -19.06 5.86 16.79
CA PRO A 367 -17.71 6.35 16.54
C PRO A 367 -16.72 5.90 17.63
N VAL A 368 -16.65 4.60 17.88
CA VAL A 368 -15.77 3.96 18.87
C VAL A 368 -14.86 2.99 18.15
N TYR A 369 -13.57 3.23 18.29
CA TYR A 369 -12.53 2.46 17.60
C TYR A 369 -11.39 2.14 18.58
N LEU A 370 -10.65 1.09 18.25
CA LEU A 370 -9.37 0.80 18.88
C LEU A 370 -8.42 0.17 17.85
N THR A 371 -7.13 0.29 18.08
CA THR A 371 -6.12 -0.54 17.41
C THR A 371 -5.67 -1.62 18.37
N ARG A 372 -5.68 -2.87 17.92
CA ARG A 372 -5.23 -4.04 18.71
C ARG A 372 -3.99 -4.63 18.09
N ARG A 373 -2.99 -4.92 18.91
CA ARG A 373 -1.77 -5.60 18.53
C ARG A 373 -1.86 -7.07 18.88
N TYR A 374 -1.51 -7.93 17.92
CA TYR A 374 -1.41 -9.38 18.09
C TYR A 374 -0.02 -9.85 17.69
N ASP A 375 0.41 -10.99 18.22
CA ASP A 375 1.56 -11.69 17.65
C ASP A 375 1.20 -12.38 16.32
N SER A 376 2.19 -12.95 15.64
CA SER A 376 2.01 -13.62 14.34
C SER A 376 1.20 -14.93 14.43
N ASN A 377 0.80 -15.38 15.62
CA ASN A 377 -0.07 -16.53 15.87
C ASN A 377 -1.49 -16.12 16.28
N GLY A 378 -1.77 -14.81 16.36
CA GLY A 378 -3.08 -14.28 16.73
C GLY A 378 -3.31 -14.14 18.23
N ASN A 379 -2.28 -14.26 19.09
CA ASN A 379 -2.41 -13.97 20.50
C ASN A 379 -2.49 -12.45 20.73
N ARG A 380 -3.54 -12.00 21.42
CA ARG A 380 -3.73 -10.57 21.77
C ARG A 380 -2.61 -10.10 22.69
N LEU A 381 -1.90 -9.05 22.28
CA LEU A 381 -0.82 -8.43 23.04
C LEU A 381 -1.30 -7.20 23.79
N LYS A 382 -1.92 -6.24 23.08
CA LYS A 382 -2.34 -4.96 23.67
C LYS A 382 -3.44 -4.28 22.86
N ASP A 383 -4.29 -3.55 23.56
CA ASP A 383 -5.32 -2.67 22.98
C ASP A 383 -4.94 -1.21 23.20
N TYR A 384 -5.16 -0.41 22.19
CA TYR A 384 -4.99 1.04 22.19
C TYR A 384 -6.30 1.71 21.82
N SER A 385 -7.09 2.08 22.84
CA SER A 385 -8.36 2.77 22.65
C SER A 385 -8.14 4.16 22.04
N MET A 386 -8.95 4.52 21.08
CA MET A 386 -8.96 5.84 20.46
C MET A 386 -10.02 6.73 21.13
N ILE A 387 -9.79 8.03 21.17
CA ILE A 387 -10.86 8.98 21.55
C ILE A 387 -12.03 8.87 20.58
N SER A 388 -13.25 9.13 21.06
CA SER A 388 -14.43 9.09 20.20
C SER A 388 -14.38 10.17 19.14
N ASN A 389 -14.45 9.77 17.87
CA ASN A 389 -14.53 10.62 16.68
C ASN A 389 -14.89 9.75 15.47
N TYR A 390 -15.09 10.36 14.31
CA TYR A 390 -15.40 9.66 13.06
C TYR A 390 -14.16 9.10 12.35
N TRP A 391 -13.20 8.51 13.07
CA TRP A 391 -11.92 8.08 12.52
C TRP A 391 -12.02 7.10 11.35
N PHE A 392 -12.87 6.09 11.46
CA PHE A 392 -12.91 4.97 10.52
C PHE A 392 -11.48 4.57 10.09
N PRO A 393 -10.71 3.92 10.95
CA PRO A 393 -9.31 3.58 10.68
C PRO A 393 -9.24 2.66 9.47
N SER A 394 -8.45 3.02 8.46
CA SER A 394 -8.38 2.29 7.21
C SER A 394 -7.07 1.59 6.97
N LEU A 395 -5.94 2.06 7.48
CA LEU A 395 -4.64 1.47 7.16
C LEU A 395 -3.56 1.75 8.20
N PRO A 396 -2.98 0.72 8.83
CA PRO A 396 -1.70 0.84 9.54
C PRO A 396 -0.54 1.02 8.54
N VAL A 397 0.35 1.98 8.79
CA VAL A 397 1.56 2.23 7.99
C VAL A 397 2.76 2.33 8.92
N PHE A 398 3.85 1.64 8.57
CA PHE A 398 5.03 1.51 9.40
C PHE A 398 6.20 2.31 8.82
N PRO A 399 6.77 3.27 9.56
CA PRO A 399 7.96 3.99 9.10
C PRO A 399 9.18 3.09 8.88
N GLN A 400 9.24 1.96 9.58
CA GLN A 400 10.34 1.00 9.47
C GLN A 400 10.41 0.33 8.09
N SER A 401 9.29 0.25 7.36
CA SER A 401 9.29 -0.28 5.99
C SER A 401 10.12 0.57 5.03
N ALA A 402 10.37 1.85 5.35
CA ALA A 402 11.22 2.70 4.53
C ALA A 402 12.70 2.27 4.47
N SER A 403 13.17 1.45 5.43
CA SER A 403 14.52 0.87 5.39
C SER A 403 14.61 -0.34 4.45
N ASP A 404 13.52 -1.11 4.37
CA ASP A 404 13.44 -2.28 3.48
C ASP A 404 13.26 -1.82 2.02
N ASP A 405 12.55 -0.72 1.80
CA ASP A 405 12.41 -0.09 0.50
C ASP A 405 13.76 0.41 -0.06
N LYS A 406 14.72 0.79 0.80
CA LYS A 406 16.08 1.14 0.34
C LYS A 406 16.83 -0.07 -0.19
N GLU A 407 16.75 -1.20 0.49
CA GLU A 407 17.37 -2.44 0.03
C GLU A 407 16.66 -2.97 -1.22
N TYR A 408 15.34 -2.84 -1.28
CA TYR A 408 14.53 -3.19 -2.44
C TYR A 408 14.78 -2.26 -3.62
N ALA A 409 14.84 -0.94 -3.39
CA ALA A 409 15.19 0.05 -4.41
C ALA A 409 16.63 -0.12 -4.91
N GLU A 410 17.56 -0.54 -4.05
CA GLU A 410 18.91 -0.92 -4.47
C GLU A 410 18.94 -2.24 -5.26
N THR A 411 18.00 -3.13 -4.99
CA THR A 411 17.81 -4.37 -5.76
C THR A 411 17.11 -4.10 -7.10
N VAL A 412 16.23 -3.08 -7.15
CA VAL A 412 15.47 -2.65 -8.34
C VAL A 412 16.18 -1.56 -9.13
N LYS A 413 17.05 -0.76 -8.55
CA LYS A 413 18.09 -0.06 -9.32
C LYS A 413 18.86 -1.17 -10.02
N GLY A 414 18.25 -1.63 -11.14
CA GLY A 414 18.75 -2.74 -11.94
C GLY A 414 20.24 -2.64 -11.88
N ASN A 415 20.82 -3.48 -11.07
CA ASN A 415 22.21 -3.51 -10.69
C ASN A 415 23.05 -2.71 -11.68
N HIS A 416 23.10 -1.37 -11.55
CA HIS A 416 24.17 -0.60 -12.14
C HIS A 416 25.41 -1.00 -11.34
N TYR A 417 25.79 -2.26 -11.51
CA TYR A 417 27.10 -2.70 -11.12
C TYR A 417 28.07 -1.99 -12.04
N ASP A 418 29.16 -1.51 -11.49
CA ASP A 418 30.29 -1.11 -12.35
C ASP A 418 30.44 -2.19 -13.42
N PRO A 419 30.60 -1.81 -14.71
CA PRO A 419 30.74 -2.78 -15.78
C PRO A 419 31.72 -3.88 -15.40
N GLY A 420 31.31 -5.12 -15.55
CA GLY A 420 32.07 -6.28 -15.11
C GLY A 420 32.51 -7.15 -16.27
N SER A 421 33.09 -8.30 -15.92
CA SER A 421 33.49 -9.32 -16.87
C SER A 421 32.75 -10.62 -16.58
N VAL A 422 32.38 -11.35 -17.61
CA VAL A 422 31.79 -12.70 -17.51
C VAL A 422 32.87 -13.74 -17.72
N TYR A 423 32.87 -14.70 -16.83
CA TYR A 423 33.77 -15.84 -16.82
C TYR A 423 32.97 -17.14 -16.96
N ASN A 424 33.53 -18.14 -17.64
CA ASN A 424 33.05 -19.50 -17.51
C ASN A 424 33.52 -20.15 -16.18
N LEU A 425 33.10 -21.37 -15.91
CA LEU A 425 33.50 -22.09 -14.68
C LEU A 425 34.98 -22.44 -14.62
N GLN A 426 35.70 -22.39 -15.74
CA GLN A 426 37.17 -22.58 -15.84
C GLN A 426 37.94 -21.28 -15.60
N GLY A 427 37.24 -20.17 -15.33
CA GLY A 427 37.82 -18.85 -15.08
C GLY A 427 38.26 -18.10 -16.35
N ILE A 428 37.84 -18.53 -17.54
CA ILE A 428 38.12 -17.85 -18.81
C ILE A 428 37.17 -16.70 -18.98
N ILE A 429 37.71 -15.53 -19.29
CA ILE A 429 36.89 -14.33 -19.59
C ILE A 429 36.19 -14.50 -20.95
N LEU A 430 34.89 -14.40 -20.97
CA LEU A 430 34.06 -14.49 -22.17
C LEU A 430 33.61 -13.12 -22.67
N LYS A 431 33.36 -12.19 -21.74
CA LYS A 431 32.96 -10.80 -22.03
C LYS A 431 33.53 -9.86 -21.00
N THR A 432 33.76 -8.60 -21.38
CA THR A 432 34.25 -7.53 -20.50
C THR A 432 33.42 -6.25 -20.73
N GLY A 433 33.35 -5.40 -19.71
CA GLY A 433 32.69 -4.10 -19.81
C GLY A 433 31.18 -4.16 -19.98
N ILE A 434 30.55 -5.24 -19.50
CA ILE A 434 29.10 -5.43 -19.59
C ILE A 434 28.41 -5.23 -18.24
N GLU A 435 27.21 -4.70 -18.29
CA GLU A 435 26.36 -4.59 -17.10
C GLU A 435 25.78 -5.94 -16.70
N TYR A 436 25.46 -6.08 -15.40
CA TYR A 436 24.84 -7.30 -14.90
C TYR A 436 23.43 -7.45 -15.50
N GLY A 437 23.20 -8.53 -16.23
CA GLY A 437 21.94 -8.79 -16.94
C GLY A 437 22.06 -8.76 -18.46
N GLU A 438 23.15 -8.20 -19.01
CA GLU A 438 23.40 -8.14 -20.45
C GLU A 438 24.12 -9.41 -20.96
N TRP A 439 23.39 -10.53 -21.00
CA TRP A 439 23.95 -11.85 -21.35
C TRP A 439 23.89 -12.21 -22.83
N GLY A 440 23.43 -11.34 -23.69
CA GLY A 440 23.25 -11.63 -25.11
C GLY A 440 24.50 -12.23 -25.77
N GLY A 441 24.33 -13.35 -26.51
CA GLY A 441 25.41 -14.03 -27.20
C GLY A 441 26.31 -14.93 -26.33
N LEU A 442 25.81 -15.33 -25.15
CA LEU A 442 26.36 -16.46 -24.39
C LEU A 442 25.50 -17.70 -24.68
N ASP A 443 26.16 -18.86 -24.79
CA ASP A 443 25.50 -20.15 -24.90
C ASP A 443 24.82 -20.54 -23.58
N SER A 444 23.89 -21.51 -23.63
CA SER A 444 23.29 -22.06 -22.41
C SER A 444 24.36 -22.59 -21.46
N GLY A 445 24.33 -22.15 -20.21
CA GLY A 445 25.37 -22.56 -19.26
C GLY A 445 25.40 -21.79 -17.96
N ILE A 446 26.36 -22.12 -17.11
CA ILE A 446 26.60 -21.46 -15.83
C ILE A 446 27.83 -20.57 -15.95
N TYR A 447 27.70 -19.32 -15.51
CA TYR A 447 28.71 -18.28 -15.65
C TYR A 447 28.89 -17.51 -14.34
N ILE A 448 30.01 -16.81 -14.23
CA ILE A 448 30.31 -15.88 -13.14
C ILE A 448 30.51 -14.50 -13.74
N TRP A 449 29.68 -13.55 -13.34
CA TRP A 449 29.90 -12.14 -13.61
C TRP A 449 30.67 -11.52 -12.44
N LYS A 450 31.73 -10.77 -12.72
CA LYS A 450 32.57 -10.13 -11.72
C LYS A 450 32.84 -8.68 -12.07
N SER A 451 32.52 -7.79 -11.14
CA SER A 451 32.90 -6.37 -11.17
C SER A 451 33.88 -6.04 -10.04
N LYS A 452 34.29 -4.79 -9.96
CA LYS A 452 35.22 -4.29 -8.94
C LYS A 452 34.78 -4.63 -7.51
N ASN A 453 33.47 -4.62 -7.25
CA ASN A 453 32.91 -4.72 -5.90
C ASN A 453 32.01 -5.95 -5.69
N LYS A 454 31.67 -6.70 -6.73
CA LYS A 454 30.72 -7.84 -6.62
C LYS A 454 31.03 -8.97 -7.58
N ASN A 455 30.68 -10.18 -7.12
CA ASN A 455 30.74 -11.41 -7.92
C ASN A 455 29.36 -12.07 -7.87
N LYS A 456 28.83 -12.45 -9.01
CA LYS A 456 27.54 -13.13 -9.13
C LYS A 456 27.64 -14.34 -10.04
N LYS A 457 27.09 -15.48 -9.60
CA LYS A 457 26.87 -16.66 -10.44
C LYS A 457 25.49 -16.56 -11.07
N PHE A 458 25.37 -16.83 -12.37
CA PHE A 458 24.10 -16.81 -13.10
C PHE A 458 24.02 -17.96 -14.11
N ILE A 459 22.83 -18.22 -14.60
CA ILE A 459 22.56 -19.27 -15.58
C ILE A 459 21.96 -18.61 -16.81
N VAL A 460 22.51 -18.94 -17.97
CA VAL A 460 21.90 -18.67 -19.28
C VAL A 460 21.13 -19.93 -19.67
N PRO A 461 19.81 -19.87 -19.85
CA PRO A 461 18.96 -21.02 -20.13
C PRO A 461 19.21 -21.66 -21.49
#